data_49901a5df364cbe2adefea6e7738dbf9
#
_entry.id   49901a5df364cbe2adefea6e7738dbf9
#
_cell.length_a   1.000
_cell.length_b   1.000
_cell.length_c   1.000
_cell.angle_alpha   90.00
_cell.angle_beta   90.00
_cell.angle_gamma   90.00
#
_symmetry.space_group_name_H-M   'P 1'
#
loop_
_entity.id
_entity.type
_entity.pdbx_description
1 polymer ?
#
loop_
_entity_poly.entity_id
_entity_poly.type
_entity_poly.pdbx_seq_one_letter_code
_entity_poly.pdbx_strand_id
1 'polypeptide(L)'
;RKAVLLLAMLSVIVGMFTACSNKKSDDGRTTFTVGFDAEFPPYGYKDDSGEYVGFDLDLAQEVCERNGWNLVKQPIDWDSKDMELSSGSIDCIWNGFTLNGREREYTWSKAYIDNSQVVIVKSGSGIKKLEDLKGKVVIVQADSSALAAFTGEDATEENLALAAQFKTLQQVSDYNSAFMNLESGSADAVCMDMGVAKYQLEQRGNKFTMLDETVSSEQYGIGFKLGNTALRDEVQTSLNDMLADGTFDKIAEKWGLTDSVCLGEEGTDSAYLLDSTSTTKASFGERLVDIVKQLSSGMLATLAIFFLTLIFSMPLGLLVCEIRKSRIGIVRSL
;
A
#
# COMPACT_ATOMS: atom_id res chain seq x y z
N ARG A 1 -44.79 -18.28 14.99
CA ARG A 1 -43.47 -18.88 14.66
C ARG A 1 -42.67 -18.00 13.69
N LYS A 2 -43.28 -17.43 12.61
CA LYS A 2 -42.55 -16.52 11.65
C LYS A 2 -42.12 -15.19 12.26
N ALA A 3 -42.90 -14.61 13.19
CA ALA A 3 -42.55 -13.36 13.87
C ALA A 3 -41.41 -13.54 14.88
N VAL A 4 -41.29 -14.69 15.54
CA VAL A 4 -40.20 -15.01 16.46
C VAL A 4 -38.86 -15.20 15.71
N LEU A 5 -38.90 -15.78 14.51
CA LEU A 5 -37.72 -15.92 13.64
C LEU A 5 -37.23 -14.56 13.09
N LEU A 6 -38.15 -13.64 12.76
CA LEU A 6 -37.81 -12.29 12.34
C LEU A 6 -37.17 -11.46 13.47
N LEU A 7 -37.69 -11.58 14.70
CA LEU A 7 -37.11 -10.94 15.88
C LEU A 7 -35.72 -11.51 16.25
N ALA A 8 -35.53 -12.82 16.09
CA ALA A 8 -34.25 -13.46 16.31
C ALA A 8 -33.20 -13.07 15.24
N MET A 9 -33.60 -12.89 13.98
CA MET A 9 -32.71 -12.35 12.93
C MET A 9 -32.38 -10.87 13.17
N LEU A 10 -33.34 -10.08 13.64
CA LEU A 10 -33.10 -8.65 13.95
C LEU A 10 -32.16 -8.46 15.13
N SER A 11 -32.24 -9.34 16.15
CA SER A 11 -31.34 -9.30 17.31
C SER A 11 -29.90 -9.72 16.97
N VAL A 12 -29.71 -10.60 15.99
CA VAL A 12 -28.37 -10.97 15.49
C VAL A 12 -27.74 -9.83 14.67
N ILE A 13 -28.56 -9.09 13.90
CA ILE A 13 -28.08 -7.94 13.12
C ILE A 13 -27.71 -6.76 14.04
N VAL A 14 -28.46 -6.52 15.11
CA VAL A 14 -28.15 -5.46 16.09
C VAL A 14 -26.90 -5.80 16.92
N GLY A 15 -26.62 -7.08 17.15
CA GLY A 15 -25.41 -7.53 17.86
C GLY A 15 -24.10 -7.36 17.06
N MET A 16 -24.18 -7.18 15.74
CA MET A 16 -22.98 -6.98 14.88
C MET A 16 -22.54 -5.51 14.79
N PHE A 17 -23.35 -4.54 15.26
CA PHE A 17 -23.01 -3.11 15.18
C PHE A 17 -22.35 -2.53 16.45
N THR A 18 -22.08 -3.32 17.46
CA THR A 18 -21.45 -2.85 18.71
C THR A 18 -19.99 -3.24 18.88
N ALA A 19 -19.30 -3.64 17.81
CA ALA A 19 -17.88 -3.98 17.85
C ALA A 19 -16.96 -2.86 17.33
N CYS A 20 -17.19 -1.60 17.72
CA CYS A 20 -16.11 -0.62 17.87
C CYS A 20 -15.53 -0.79 19.28
N SER A 21 -14.90 -1.91 19.53
CA SER A 21 -14.13 -2.13 20.75
C SER A 21 -12.70 -1.71 20.42
N ASN A 22 -12.20 -0.67 21.08
CA ASN A 22 -10.77 -0.44 21.17
C ASN A 22 -10.13 -1.77 21.59
N LYS A 23 -9.30 -2.34 20.71
CA LYS A 23 -8.53 -3.53 21.04
C LYS A 23 -7.64 -3.19 22.23
N LYS A 24 -7.89 -3.80 23.39
CA LYS A 24 -7.02 -3.65 24.56
C LYS A 24 -6.07 -4.84 24.59
N SER A 25 -4.80 -4.58 24.89
CA SER A 25 -3.82 -5.60 25.22
C SER A 25 -4.16 -6.30 26.53
N ASP A 26 -3.52 -7.44 26.83
CA ASP A 26 -3.70 -8.21 28.08
C ASP A 26 -3.42 -7.37 29.33
N ASP A 27 -2.61 -6.30 29.22
CA ASP A 27 -2.30 -5.35 30.31
C ASP A 27 -3.31 -4.18 30.41
N GLY A 28 -4.36 -4.18 29.59
CA GLY A 28 -5.43 -3.18 29.59
C GLY A 28 -5.12 -1.89 28.85
N ARG A 29 -3.94 -1.76 28.22
CA ARG A 29 -3.58 -0.61 27.38
C ARG A 29 -4.26 -0.69 26.01
N THR A 30 -4.46 0.47 25.37
CA THR A 30 -4.90 0.54 23.97
C THR A 30 -3.82 -0.07 23.07
N THR A 31 -4.21 -0.96 22.18
CA THR A 31 -3.31 -1.51 21.15
C THR A 31 -3.34 -0.62 19.93
N PHE A 32 -2.18 -0.24 19.43
CA PHE A 32 -2.01 0.49 18.17
C PHE A 32 -1.23 -0.39 17.19
N THR A 33 -1.88 -0.78 16.10
CA THR A 33 -1.34 -1.72 15.11
C THR A 33 -0.91 -0.96 13.85
N VAL A 34 0.40 -0.96 13.59
CA VAL A 34 1.00 -0.31 12.42
C VAL A 34 1.23 -1.35 11.34
N GLY A 35 0.64 -1.13 10.15
CA GLY A 35 0.87 -1.94 8.95
C GLY A 35 2.06 -1.39 8.16
N PHE A 36 2.99 -2.26 7.77
CA PHE A 36 4.20 -1.90 7.03
C PHE A 36 4.71 -3.06 6.16
N ASP A 37 5.42 -2.72 5.08
CA ASP A 37 6.19 -3.67 4.27
C ASP A 37 7.52 -3.97 4.98
N ALA A 38 7.76 -5.23 5.33
CA ALA A 38 8.97 -5.65 6.04
C ALA A 38 10.24 -5.74 5.16
N GLU A 39 10.14 -5.36 3.89
CA GLU A 39 11.23 -5.33 2.91
C GLU A 39 11.53 -3.89 2.41
N PHE A 40 11.23 -2.87 3.25
CA PHE A 40 11.31 -1.46 2.90
C PHE A 40 12.27 -0.64 3.81
N PRO A 41 13.57 -1.03 3.89
CA PRO A 41 14.55 -0.27 4.67
C PRO A 41 14.84 1.11 4.03
N PRO A 42 15.13 2.16 4.79
CA PRO A 42 15.31 2.19 6.24
C PRO A 42 14.02 2.46 7.03
N TYR A 43 12.84 2.52 6.40
CA TYR A 43 11.58 2.93 7.02
C TYR A 43 10.96 1.83 7.88
N GLY A 44 10.83 0.61 7.34
CA GLY A 44 10.36 -0.57 8.05
C GLY A 44 10.89 -1.85 7.42
N TYR A 45 11.56 -2.68 8.19
CA TYR A 45 12.11 -3.93 7.65
C TYR A 45 12.46 -4.92 8.77
N LYS A 46 12.73 -6.15 8.36
CA LYS A 46 13.21 -7.19 9.26
C LYS A 46 14.74 -7.22 9.23
N ASP A 47 15.37 -7.01 10.38
CA ASP A 47 16.83 -7.03 10.49
C ASP A 47 17.40 -8.46 10.56
N ASP A 48 18.73 -8.58 10.60
CA ASP A 48 19.43 -9.87 10.66
C ASP A 48 19.14 -10.65 11.96
N SER A 49 18.67 -10.00 13.02
CA SER A 49 18.25 -10.65 14.27
C SER A 49 16.82 -11.21 14.20
N GLY A 50 16.09 -10.83 13.16
CA GLY A 50 14.70 -11.21 12.95
C GLY A 50 13.69 -10.24 13.56
N GLU A 51 14.16 -9.08 14.09
CA GLU A 51 13.31 -8.05 14.66
C GLU A 51 12.85 -7.05 13.59
N TYR A 52 11.67 -6.49 13.78
CA TYR A 52 11.15 -5.42 12.92
C TYR A 52 11.64 -4.07 13.42
N VAL A 53 12.44 -3.40 12.58
CA VAL A 53 13.11 -2.14 12.86
C VAL A 53 12.89 -1.16 11.71
N GLY A 54 13.19 0.12 11.94
CA GLY A 54 13.14 1.16 10.91
C GLY A 54 12.76 2.51 11.48
N PHE A 55 12.95 3.54 10.67
CA PHE A 55 12.66 4.92 11.03
C PHE A 55 11.20 5.11 11.46
N ASP A 56 10.26 4.63 10.63
CA ASP A 56 8.83 4.76 10.90
C ASP A 56 8.39 3.94 12.11
N LEU A 57 9.01 2.77 12.30
CA LEU A 57 8.71 1.92 13.46
C LEU A 57 9.28 2.49 14.77
N ASP A 58 10.40 3.21 14.73
CA ASP A 58 10.92 3.95 15.89
C ASP A 58 10.03 5.14 16.22
N LEU A 59 9.56 5.89 15.22
CA LEU A 59 8.58 6.97 15.43
C LEU A 59 7.28 6.42 16.03
N ALA A 60 6.77 5.30 15.51
CA ALA A 60 5.57 4.67 16.02
C ALA A 60 5.73 4.18 17.47
N GLN A 61 6.91 3.66 17.82
CA GLN A 61 7.22 3.26 19.18
C GLN A 61 7.17 4.45 20.15
N GLU A 62 7.82 5.56 19.79
CA GLU A 62 7.82 6.79 20.59
C GLU A 62 6.40 7.37 20.75
N VAL A 63 5.59 7.37 19.66
CA VAL A 63 4.18 7.77 19.71
C VAL A 63 3.41 6.92 20.70
N CYS A 64 3.60 5.60 20.67
CA CYS A 64 2.95 4.68 21.59
C CYS A 64 3.37 4.92 23.04
N GLU A 65 4.65 5.18 23.30
CA GLU A 65 5.17 5.48 24.65
C GLU A 65 4.54 6.75 25.21
N ARG A 66 4.44 7.83 24.42
CA ARG A 66 3.82 9.10 24.82
C ARG A 66 2.32 8.95 25.14
N ASN A 67 1.62 8.11 24.40
CA ASN A 67 0.18 7.90 24.58
C ASN A 67 -0.16 6.77 25.57
N GLY A 68 0.83 6.03 26.07
CA GLY A 68 0.61 4.86 26.93
C GLY A 68 -0.06 3.70 26.17
N TRP A 69 0.19 3.59 24.88
CA TRP A 69 -0.33 2.52 24.02
C TRP A 69 0.65 1.35 23.92
N ASN A 70 0.14 0.23 23.42
CA ASN A 70 0.95 -0.94 23.11
C ASN A 70 1.09 -1.06 21.59
N LEU A 71 2.32 -0.90 21.07
CA LEU A 71 2.61 -1.02 19.65
C LEU A 71 2.57 -2.48 19.19
N VAL A 72 1.83 -2.73 18.11
CA VAL A 72 1.89 -3.97 17.34
C VAL A 72 2.41 -3.65 15.95
N LYS A 73 3.58 -4.19 15.62
CA LYS A 73 4.21 -4.08 14.30
C LYS A 73 3.67 -5.22 13.43
N GLN A 74 2.79 -4.91 12.48
CA GLN A 74 2.13 -5.88 11.61
C GLN A 74 2.73 -5.82 10.21
N PRO A 75 3.59 -6.79 9.80
CA PRO A 75 4.03 -6.86 8.42
C PRO A 75 2.85 -7.22 7.52
N ILE A 76 2.77 -6.57 6.36
CA ILE A 76 1.72 -6.78 5.35
C ILE A 76 2.36 -6.89 3.96
N ASP A 77 1.66 -7.55 3.05
CA ASP A 77 1.94 -7.41 1.62
C ASP A 77 1.46 -6.04 1.17
N TRP A 78 2.31 -5.28 0.48
CA TRP A 78 2.03 -3.87 0.18
C TRP A 78 0.77 -3.66 -0.66
N ASP A 79 0.48 -4.52 -1.59
CA ASP A 79 -0.73 -4.50 -2.43
C ASP A 79 -2.01 -4.87 -1.67
N SER A 80 -1.90 -5.37 -0.43
CA SER A 80 -3.04 -5.66 0.44
C SER A 80 -3.35 -4.59 1.48
N LYS A 81 -2.57 -3.49 1.54
CA LYS A 81 -2.65 -2.45 2.58
C LYS A 81 -4.05 -1.88 2.80
N ASP A 82 -4.80 -1.66 1.71
CA ASP A 82 -6.14 -1.10 1.76
C ASP A 82 -7.14 -2.05 2.40
N MET A 83 -7.01 -3.33 2.09
CA MET A 83 -7.84 -4.38 2.69
C MET A 83 -7.55 -4.52 4.18
N GLU A 84 -6.28 -4.52 4.57
CA GLU A 84 -5.86 -4.61 5.98
C GLU A 84 -6.35 -3.40 6.78
N LEU A 85 -6.22 -2.18 6.24
CA LEU A 85 -6.71 -0.96 6.87
C LEU A 85 -8.25 -0.91 6.93
N SER A 86 -8.93 -1.27 5.85
CA SER A 86 -10.39 -1.23 5.78
C SER A 86 -11.05 -2.26 6.70
N SER A 87 -10.46 -3.44 6.84
CA SER A 87 -10.91 -4.50 7.76
C SER A 87 -10.68 -4.17 9.24
N GLY A 88 -9.75 -3.25 9.53
CA GLY A 88 -9.30 -2.93 10.88
C GLY A 88 -8.31 -3.96 11.45
N SER A 89 -7.63 -4.72 10.59
CA SER A 89 -6.48 -5.54 10.98
C SER A 89 -5.31 -4.67 11.42
N ILE A 90 -5.13 -3.51 10.77
CA ILE A 90 -4.20 -2.44 11.11
C ILE A 90 -4.96 -1.14 11.40
N ASP A 91 -4.39 -0.28 12.22
CA ASP A 91 -4.95 1.02 12.59
C ASP A 91 -4.46 2.13 11.68
N CYS A 92 -3.27 1.98 11.11
CA CYS A 92 -2.69 2.88 10.11
C CYS A 92 -1.70 2.13 9.21
N ILE A 93 -1.40 2.75 8.06
CA ILE A 93 -0.27 2.41 7.17
C ILE A 93 0.84 3.41 7.47
N TRP A 94 1.99 2.92 7.94
CA TRP A 94 3.12 3.77 8.28
C TRP A 94 4.42 3.11 7.83
N ASN A 95 4.86 3.45 6.60
CA ASN A 95 6.02 2.82 5.96
C ASN A 95 6.50 3.60 4.74
N GLY A 96 6.93 4.86 4.92
CA GLY A 96 7.27 5.67 3.77
C GLY A 96 6.11 5.77 2.79
N PHE A 97 4.92 6.10 3.29
CA PHE A 97 3.70 6.03 2.49
C PHE A 97 3.42 7.35 1.79
N THR A 98 3.55 7.36 0.46
CA THR A 98 3.34 8.54 -0.38
C THR A 98 1.89 9.01 -0.33
N LEU A 99 1.69 10.26 0.06
CA LEU A 99 0.38 10.88 0.14
C LEU A 99 -0.06 11.53 -1.19
N ASN A 100 0.89 11.92 -2.04
CA ASN A 100 0.60 12.58 -3.32
C ASN A 100 -0.17 11.66 -4.25
N GLY A 101 -1.25 12.17 -4.84
CA GLY A 101 -2.19 11.42 -5.67
C GLY A 101 -3.18 10.55 -4.90
N ARG A 102 -3.06 10.47 -3.55
CA ARG A 102 -3.92 9.66 -2.66
C ARG A 102 -4.58 10.49 -1.57
N GLU A 103 -4.56 11.81 -1.67
CA GLU A 103 -4.98 12.75 -0.63
C GLU A 103 -6.43 12.53 -0.18
N ARG A 104 -7.28 11.96 -1.06
CA ARG A 104 -8.70 11.71 -0.82
C ARG A 104 -9.05 10.27 -0.45
N GLU A 105 -8.08 9.39 -0.48
CA GLU A 105 -8.29 7.95 -0.24
C GLU A 105 -8.18 7.60 1.24
N TYR A 106 -7.40 8.40 1.99
CA TYR A 106 -7.10 8.18 3.40
C TYR A 106 -7.33 9.45 4.22
N THR A 107 -7.40 9.29 5.52
CA THR A 107 -7.19 10.38 6.47
C THR A 107 -5.70 10.45 6.77
N TRP A 108 -5.04 11.53 6.37
CA TRP A 108 -3.59 11.67 6.42
C TRP A 108 -3.09 12.42 7.65
N SER A 109 -1.93 12.03 8.18
CA SER A 109 -1.10 12.91 8.98
C SER A 109 -0.59 14.10 8.14
N LYS A 110 0.09 15.06 8.74
CA LYS A 110 0.97 15.96 7.98
C LYS A 110 2.10 15.17 7.34
N ALA A 111 2.60 15.66 6.21
CA ALA A 111 3.81 15.10 5.64
C ALA A 111 4.97 15.24 6.61
N TYR A 112 5.85 14.24 6.66
CA TYR A 112 6.98 14.22 7.60
C TYR A 112 8.32 13.96 6.91
N ILE A 113 8.34 13.38 5.70
CA ILE A 113 9.55 13.12 4.89
C ILE A 113 9.28 13.54 3.45
N ASP A 114 10.23 14.28 2.85
CA ASP A 114 10.31 14.47 1.40
C ASP A 114 11.01 13.27 0.75
N ASN A 115 10.45 12.78 -0.34
CA ASN A 115 10.99 11.66 -1.12
C ASN A 115 10.94 11.96 -2.62
N SER A 116 11.58 11.09 -3.39
CA SER A 116 11.51 11.08 -4.86
C SER A 116 11.56 9.65 -5.35
N GLN A 117 10.92 9.40 -6.49
CA GLN A 117 11.09 8.16 -7.22
C GLN A 117 12.33 8.25 -8.11
N VAL A 118 13.21 7.28 -8.01
CA VAL A 118 14.50 7.22 -8.71
C VAL A 118 14.66 5.90 -9.45
N VAL A 119 15.59 5.87 -10.38
CA VAL A 119 15.87 4.66 -11.17
C VAL A 119 17.25 4.10 -10.82
N ILE A 120 17.28 2.82 -10.52
CA ILE A 120 18.49 2.04 -10.25
C ILE A 120 18.77 1.12 -11.44
N VAL A 121 20.03 1.09 -11.87
CA VAL A 121 20.51 0.27 -12.97
C VAL A 121 21.80 -0.47 -12.58
N LYS A 122 22.16 -1.51 -13.32
CA LYS A 122 23.51 -2.12 -13.15
C LYS A 122 24.60 -1.13 -13.50
N SER A 123 25.63 -1.07 -12.68
CA SER A 123 26.84 -0.32 -12.99
C SER A 123 27.43 -0.81 -14.33
N GLY A 124 27.71 0.13 -15.23
CA GLY A 124 28.24 -0.20 -16.55
C GLY A 124 27.20 -0.67 -17.58
N SER A 125 25.90 -0.62 -17.29
CA SER A 125 24.81 -0.98 -18.21
C SER A 125 24.72 -0.08 -19.46
N GLY A 126 25.33 1.11 -19.39
CA GLY A 126 25.21 2.13 -20.44
C GLY A 126 23.98 3.02 -20.31
N ILE A 127 23.03 2.72 -19.41
CA ILE A 127 21.86 3.55 -19.08
C ILE A 127 22.35 4.66 -18.14
N LYS A 128 22.14 5.92 -18.52
CA LYS A 128 22.64 7.10 -17.78
C LYS A 128 21.54 8.11 -17.45
N LYS A 129 20.41 8.06 -18.15
CA LYS A 129 19.28 8.97 -18.04
C LYS A 129 17.97 8.23 -18.29
N LEU A 130 16.85 8.83 -17.92
CA LEU A 130 15.51 8.22 -18.04
C LEU A 130 15.18 7.87 -19.50
N GLU A 131 15.60 8.67 -20.46
CA GLU A 131 15.37 8.43 -21.89
C GLU A 131 16.03 7.12 -22.39
N ASP A 132 17.11 6.66 -21.76
CA ASP A 132 17.81 5.41 -22.10
C ASP A 132 16.99 4.15 -21.71
N LEU A 133 15.88 4.32 -20.97
CA LEU A 133 14.96 3.24 -20.61
C LEU A 133 14.08 2.77 -21.77
N LYS A 134 14.12 3.45 -22.89
CA LYS A 134 13.43 3.04 -24.12
C LYS A 134 13.81 1.63 -24.54
N GLY A 135 12.81 0.77 -24.73
CA GLY A 135 13.00 -0.64 -25.09
C GLY A 135 13.57 -1.51 -23.97
N LYS A 136 13.64 -1.02 -22.74
CA LYS A 136 14.14 -1.71 -21.55
C LYS A 136 13.03 -2.37 -20.75
N VAL A 137 13.40 -3.37 -19.96
CA VAL A 137 12.54 -3.98 -18.95
C VAL A 137 12.72 -3.20 -17.65
N VAL A 138 11.70 -2.47 -17.25
CA VAL A 138 11.68 -1.67 -16.01
C VAL A 138 10.82 -2.40 -14.98
N ILE A 139 11.31 -2.52 -13.75
CA ILE A 139 10.58 -3.11 -12.62
C ILE A 139 10.16 -2.03 -11.65
N VAL A 140 8.96 -2.20 -11.09
CA VAL A 140 8.39 -1.43 -9.98
C VAL A 140 7.76 -2.39 -8.98
N GLN A 141 7.59 -1.97 -7.73
CA GLN A 141 6.76 -2.72 -6.78
C GLN A 141 5.28 -2.54 -7.15
N ALA A 142 4.50 -3.59 -6.94
CA ALA A 142 3.05 -3.56 -7.14
C ALA A 142 2.42 -2.51 -6.20
N ASP A 143 1.45 -1.75 -6.71
CA ASP A 143 0.70 -0.73 -5.98
C ASP A 143 1.57 0.36 -5.30
N SER A 144 2.78 0.59 -5.85
CA SER A 144 3.72 1.64 -5.40
C SER A 144 3.48 2.97 -6.09
N SER A 145 4.05 4.05 -5.53
CA SER A 145 4.08 5.36 -6.19
C SER A 145 4.94 5.36 -7.45
N ALA A 146 5.98 4.52 -7.55
CA ALA A 146 6.73 4.30 -8.78
C ALA A 146 5.83 3.76 -9.90
N LEU A 147 4.94 2.81 -9.62
CA LEU A 147 3.96 2.32 -10.59
C LEU A 147 2.99 3.44 -10.97
N ALA A 148 2.45 4.16 -9.99
CA ALA A 148 1.52 5.27 -10.22
C ALA A 148 2.15 6.39 -11.06
N ALA A 149 3.44 6.70 -10.88
CA ALA A 149 4.15 7.69 -11.68
C ALA A 149 4.22 7.34 -13.17
N PHE A 150 4.13 6.06 -13.53
CA PHE A 150 4.17 5.60 -14.93
C PHE A 150 2.81 5.21 -15.51
N THR A 151 1.77 5.00 -14.69
CA THR A 151 0.48 4.44 -15.14
C THR A 151 -0.74 5.11 -14.51
N GLY A 152 -0.56 5.91 -13.45
CA GLY A 152 -1.64 6.55 -12.72
C GLY A 152 -2.32 7.68 -13.49
N GLU A 153 -3.51 8.07 -13.05
CA GLU A 153 -4.27 9.18 -13.65
C GLU A 153 -3.55 10.53 -13.46
N ASP A 154 -2.80 10.68 -12.36
CA ASP A 154 -2.02 11.86 -12.03
C ASP A 154 -0.57 11.81 -12.56
N ALA A 155 -0.21 10.75 -13.32
CA ALA A 155 1.12 10.65 -13.94
C ALA A 155 1.31 11.76 -14.97
N THR A 156 2.54 12.33 -15.03
CA THR A 156 2.86 13.37 -15.99
C THR A 156 2.82 12.81 -17.43
N GLU A 157 2.49 13.67 -18.41
CA GLU A 157 2.52 13.28 -19.82
C GLU A 157 3.90 12.74 -20.24
N GLU A 158 4.98 13.28 -19.67
CA GLU A 158 6.36 12.84 -19.91
C GLU A 158 6.59 11.42 -19.40
N ASN A 159 6.16 11.11 -18.17
CA ASN A 159 6.29 9.77 -17.59
C ASN A 159 5.43 8.75 -18.35
N LEU A 160 4.21 9.10 -18.73
CA LEU A 160 3.34 8.24 -19.54
C LEU A 160 3.96 7.95 -20.91
N ALA A 161 4.53 8.98 -21.55
CA ALA A 161 5.19 8.83 -22.84
C ALA A 161 6.48 8.00 -22.74
N LEU A 162 7.21 8.12 -21.62
CA LEU A 162 8.39 7.30 -21.33
C LEU A 162 8.00 5.85 -21.11
N ALA A 163 7.00 5.60 -20.27
CA ALA A 163 6.50 4.25 -19.95
C ALA A 163 5.99 3.51 -21.19
N ALA A 164 5.32 4.21 -22.10
CA ALA A 164 4.87 3.66 -23.37
C ALA A 164 6.02 3.16 -24.27
N GLN A 165 7.25 3.60 -24.03
CA GLN A 165 8.45 3.19 -24.76
C GLN A 165 9.23 2.05 -24.07
N PHE A 166 8.85 1.63 -22.86
CA PHE A 166 9.45 0.47 -22.22
C PHE A 166 9.17 -0.80 -23.03
N LYS A 167 10.08 -1.74 -22.99
CA LYS A 167 9.80 -3.09 -23.51
C LYS A 167 8.73 -3.75 -22.64
N THR A 168 8.84 -3.58 -21.32
CA THR A 168 7.88 -4.06 -20.34
C THR A 168 8.04 -3.24 -19.06
N LEU A 169 6.92 -2.85 -18.45
CA LEU A 169 6.84 -2.41 -17.06
C LEU A 169 6.37 -3.61 -16.24
N GLN A 170 7.27 -4.20 -15.47
CA GLN A 170 7.02 -5.41 -14.68
C GLN A 170 6.78 -5.06 -13.22
N GLN A 171 5.79 -5.66 -12.61
CA GLN A 171 5.51 -5.49 -11.19
C GLN A 171 6.06 -6.69 -10.39
N VAL A 172 6.58 -6.42 -9.21
CA VAL A 172 7.04 -7.40 -8.21
C VAL A 172 6.43 -7.06 -6.85
N SER A 173 6.44 -8.02 -5.92
CA SER A 173 5.89 -7.84 -4.57
C SER A 173 6.75 -6.94 -3.69
N ASP A 174 8.07 -7.00 -3.88
CA ASP A 174 9.05 -6.35 -3.00
C ASP A 174 10.33 -5.96 -3.75
N TYR A 175 11.13 -5.07 -3.15
CA TYR A 175 12.35 -4.59 -3.78
C TYR A 175 13.52 -5.59 -3.76
N ASN A 176 13.55 -6.57 -2.85
CA ASN A 176 14.56 -7.62 -2.91
C ASN A 176 14.38 -8.46 -4.18
N SER A 177 13.13 -8.81 -4.51
CA SER A 177 12.77 -9.47 -5.78
C SER A 177 13.15 -8.61 -6.99
N ALA A 178 12.95 -7.28 -6.92
CA ALA A 178 13.37 -6.36 -7.98
C ALA A 178 14.89 -6.40 -8.21
N PHE A 179 15.69 -6.32 -7.14
CA PHE A 179 17.15 -6.38 -7.23
C PHE A 179 17.66 -7.74 -7.73
N MET A 180 17.01 -8.85 -7.34
CA MET A 180 17.35 -10.18 -7.88
C MET A 180 17.15 -10.25 -9.41
N ASN A 181 16.06 -9.67 -9.92
CA ASN A 181 15.81 -9.57 -11.35
C ASN A 181 16.84 -8.66 -12.04
N LEU A 182 17.21 -7.55 -11.42
CA LEU A 182 18.25 -6.67 -11.92
C LEU A 182 19.63 -7.38 -11.93
N GLU A 183 19.99 -8.10 -10.87
CA GLU A 183 21.24 -8.87 -10.77
C GLU A 183 21.33 -9.98 -11.82
N SER A 184 20.25 -10.72 -12.06
CA SER A 184 20.21 -11.80 -13.06
C SER A 184 20.24 -11.28 -14.50
N GLY A 185 19.87 -9.99 -14.72
CA GLY A 185 19.70 -9.39 -16.05
C GLY A 185 18.33 -9.70 -16.67
N SER A 186 17.36 -10.18 -15.88
CA SER A 186 15.97 -10.31 -16.29
C SER A 186 15.29 -8.95 -16.42
N ALA A 187 15.81 -7.95 -15.71
CA ALA A 187 15.44 -6.55 -15.81
C ALA A 187 16.65 -5.67 -16.12
N ASP A 188 16.40 -4.52 -16.73
CA ASP A 188 17.41 -3.52 -17.04
C ASP A 188 17.47 -2.40 -16.00
N ALA A 189 16.33 -2.09 -15.35
CA ALA A 189 16.19 -1.01 -14.37
C ALA A 189 15.11 -1.32 -13.33
N VAL A 190 15.25 -0.71 -12.15
CA VAL A 190 14.25 -0.70 -11.07
C VAL A 190 13.93 0.75 -10.75
N CYS A 191 12.64 1.14 -10.76
CA CYS A 191 12.19 2.42 -10.24
C CYS A 191 11.66 2.22 -8.82
N MET A 192 12.12 3.08 -7.88
CA MET A 192 11.87 2.92 -6.46
C MET A 192 12.11 4.22 -5.70
N ASP A 193 11.75 4.21 -4.44
CA ASP A 193 11.94 5.31 -3.50
C ASP A 193 13.41 5.61 -3.23
N MET A 194 13.78 6.90 -3.24
CA MET A 194 15.18 7.34 -3.09
C MET A 194 15.79 6.88 -1.77
N GLY A 195 15.04 6.96 -0.66
CA GLY A 195 15.53 6.53 0.65
C GLY A 195 15.87 5.04 0.66
N VAL A 196 14.98 4.21 0.09
CA VAL A 196 15.20 2.77 -0.04
C VAL A 196 16.36 2.48 -1.00
N ALA A 197 16.42 3.21 -2.13
CA ALA A 197 17.50 3.07 -3.11
C ALA A 197 18.87 3.34 -2.48
N LYS A 198 19.03 4.43 -1.74
CA LYS A 198 20.28 4.77 -1.03
C LYS A 198 20.70 3.65 -0.08
N TYR A 199 19.79 3.17 0.77
CA TYR A 199 20.07 2.06 1.67
C TYR A 199 20.51 0.80 0.92
N GLN A 200 19.79 0.40 -0.11
CA GLN A 200 20.10 -0.79 -0.91
C GLN A 200 21.46 -0.67 -1.63
N LEU A 201 21.82 0.51 -2.12
CA LEU A 201 23.10 0.75 -2.77
C LEU A 201 24.25 0.65 -1.79
N GLU A 202 24.12 1.16 -0.56
CA GLU A 202 25.11 1.03 0.50
C GLU A 202 25.38 -0.44 0.84
N GLN A 203 24.33 -1.26 0.95
CA GLN A 203 24.47 -2.69 1.27
C GLN A 203 25.04 -3.52 0.12
N ARG A 204 24.76 -3.13 -1.14
CA ARG A 204 25.15 -3.91 -2.33
C ARG A 204 26.44 -3.42 -3.00
N GLY A 205 27.01 -2.30 -2.52
CA GLY A 205 28.23 -1.71 -3.04
C GLY A 205 28.11 -1.25 -4.49
N ASN A 206 29.22 -1.27 -5.22
CA ASN A 206 29.32 -0.69 -6.57
C ASN A 206 28.66 -1.50 -7.71
N LYS A 207 27.80 -2.46 -7.39
CA LYS A 207 27.11 -3.28 -8.41
C LYS A 207 26.07 -2.50 -9.20
N PHE A 208 25.48 -1.49 -8.57
CA PHE A 208 24.39 -0.70 -9.11
C PHE A 208 24.68 0.79 -9.02
N THR A 209 23.95 1.56 -9.83
CA THR A 209 24.05 3.02 -9.87
C THR A 209 22.64 3.59 -9.93
N MET A 210 22.40 4.64 -9.17
CA MET A 210 21.21 5.46 -9.25
C MET A 210 21.41 6.51 -10.35
N LEU A 211 20.38 6.74 -11.15
CA LEU A 211 20.38 7.83 -12.12
C LEU A 211 20.26 9.18 -11.39
N ASP A 212 20.82 10.23 -11.99
CA ASP A 212 20.73 11.59 -11.42
C ASP A 212 19.34 12.20 -11.58
N GLU A 213 18.58 11.75 -12.58
CA GLU A 213 17.23 12.22 -12.87
C GLU A 213 16.22 11.51 -11.98
N THR A 214 15.25 12.25 -11.46
CA THR A 214 14.12 11.73 -10.67
C THR A 214 12.90 11.55 -11.56
N VAL A 215 12.09 10.53 -11.28
CA VAL A 215 10.82 10.26 -11.98
C VAL A 215 9.71 11.14 -11.43
N SER A 216 9.66 11.31 -10.11
CA SER A 216 8.70 12.17 -9.41
C SER A 216 9.27 12.63 -8.08
N SER A 217 8.74 13.72 -7.55
CA SER A 217 8.94 14.16 -6.16
C SER A 217 7.64 13.97 -5.39
N GLU A 218 7.73 13.56 -4.14
CA GLU A 218 6.60 13.18 -3.33
C GLU A 218 6.88 13.38 -1.84
N GLN A 219 5.83 13.26 -1.02
CA GLN A 219 5.93 13.38 0.43
C GLN A 219 5.31 12.16 1.09
N TYR A 220 5.89 11.74 2.21
CA TYR A 220 5.36 10.67 3.04
C TYR A 220 4.49 11.21 4.15
N GLY A 221 3.36 10.54 4.35
CA GLY A 221 2.45 10.72 5.47
C GLY A 221 2.06 9.38 6.08
N ILE A 222 1.37 9.43 7.22
CA ILE A 222 0.75 8.25 7.83
C ILE A 222 -0.68 8.18 7.33
N GLY A 223 -1.06 7.06 6.72
CA GLY A 223 -2.39 6.83 6.18
C GLY A 223 -3.28 6.13 7.20
N PHE A 224 -4.37 6.78 7.61
CA PHE A 224 -5.42 6.20 8.45
C PHE A 224 -6.66 5.91 7.62
N LYS A 225 -7.53 5.03 8.12
CA LYS A 225 -8.82 4.77 7.50
C LYS A 225 -9.58 6.09 7.32
N LEU A 226 -10.14 6.31 6.14
CA LEU A 226 -10.85 7.53 5.79
C LEU A 226 -11.94 7.87 6.83
N GLY A 227 -11.85 9.08 7.39
CA GLY A 227 -12.73 9.60 8.45
C GLY A 227 -12.25 9.28 9.87
N ASN A 228 -11.14 8.58 10.08
CA ASN A 228 -10.57 8.33 11.42
C ASN A 228 -9.67 9.49 11.88
N THR A 229 -10.25 10.69 11.95
CA THR A 229 -9.52 11.91 12.33
C THR A 229 -9.08 11.91 13.79
N ALA A 230 -9.84 11.28 14.70
CA ALA A 230 -9.51 11.27 16.13
C ALA A 230 -8.15 10.59 16.38
N LEU A 231 -7.96 9.38 15.86
CA LEU A 231 -6.70 8.65 16.02
C LEU A 231 -5.54 9.36 15.30
N ARG A 232 -5.81 9.88 14.06
CA ARG A 232 -4.85 10.69 13.32
C ARG A 232 -4.37 11.90 14.15
N ASP A 233 -5.28 12.62 14.79
CA ASP A 233 -4.96 13.83 15.56
C ASP A 233 -4.16 13.52 16.82
N GLU A 234 -4.42 12.38 17.50
CA GLU A 234 -3.63 11.91 18.63
C GLU A 234 -2.18 11.60 18.19
N VAL A 235 -2.00 10.86 17.07
CA VAL A 235 -0.69 10.56 16.51
C VAL A 235 0.03 11.85 16.05
N GLN A 236 -0.69 12.75 15.34
CA GLN A 236 -0.12 14.02 14.88
C GLN A 236 0.33 14.91 16.03
N THR A 237 -0.42 14.93 17.13
CA THR A 237 -0.03 15.67 18.32
C THR A 237 1.30 15.16 18.87
N SER A 238 1.46 13.84 18.97
CA SER A 238 2.71 13.23 19.42
C SER A 238 3.89 13.55 18.49
N LEU A 239 3.68 13.53 17.16
CA LEU A 239 4.71 13.91 16.19
C LEU A 239 5.13 15.38 16.34
N ASN A 240 4.17 16.29 16.56
CA ASN A 240 4.45 17.69 16.79
C ASN A 240 5.26 17.91 18.10
N ASP A 241 4.92 17.17 19.15
CA ASP A 241 5.63 17.19 20.42
C ASP A 241 7.06 16.65 20.27
N MET A 242 7.24 15.57 19.48
CA MET A 242 8.56 15.01 19.16
C MET A 242 9.43 15.98 18.35
N LEU A 243 8.83 16.73 17.43
CA LEU A 243 9.54 17.77 16.69
C LEU A 243 9.96 18.91 17.64
N ALA A 244 9.05 19.34 18.53
CA ALA A 244 9.29 20.44 19.45
C ALA A 244 10.38 20.14 20.49
N ASP A 245 10.51 18.89 20.95
CA ASP A 245 11.52 18.48 21.93
C ASP A 245 12.79 17.86 21.29
N GLY A 246 12.86 17.79 19.96
CA GLY A 246 14.00 17.29 19.20
C GLY A 246 14.13 15.77 19.18
N THR A 247 13.12 15.02 19.64
CA THR A 247 13.12 13.55 19.57
C THR A 247 12.96 13.06 18.13
N PHE A 248 12.15 13.76 17.32
CA PHE A 248 11.99 13.46 15.90
C PHE A 248 13.32 13.53 15.16
N ASP A 249 14.06 14.64 15.36
CA ASP A 249 15.35 14.86 14.70
C ASP A 249 16.41 13.82 15.11
N LYS A 250 16.42 13.40 16.37
CA LYS A 250 17.32 12.34 16.86
C LYS A 250 17.02 10.99 16.19
N ILE A 251 15.74 10.67 15.98
CA ILE A 251 15.35 9.45 15.27
C ILE A 251 15.73 9.58 13.80
N ALA A 252 15.52 10.74 13.16
CA ALA A 252 15.93 10.99 11.79
C ALA A 252 17.46 10.90 11.61
N GLU A 253 18.23 11.44 12.55
CA GLU A 253 19.70 11.33 12.56
C GLU A 253 20.16 9.86 12.68
N LYS A 254 19.54 9.09 13.57
CA LYS A 254 19.83 7.65 13.74
C LYS A 254 19.73 6.89 12.42
N TRP A 255 18.77 7.26 11.57
CA TRP A 255 18.48 6.58 10.31
C TRP A 255 19.06 7.28 9.07
N GLY A 256 19.82 8.38 9.25
CA GLY A 256 20.44 9.15 8.16
C GLY A 256 19.44 9.87 7.26
N LEU A 257 18.28 10.25 7.81
CA LEU A 257 17.16 10.87 7.08
C LEU A 257 16.97 12.36 7.40
N THR A 258 17.89 13.00 8.13
CA THR A 258 17.78 14.38 8.57
C THR A 258 17.49 15.36 7.43
N ASP A 259 18.17 15.20 6.30
CA ASP A 259 18.02 16.07 5.13
C ASP A 259 16.69 15.88 4.37
N SER A 260 15.94 14.84 4.72
CA SER A 260 14.63 14.52 4.11
C SER A 260 13.46 14.88 5.01
N VAL A 261 13.70 15.34 6.23
CA VAL A 261 12.63 15.73 7.17
C VAL A 261 11.96 17.00 6.66
N CYS A 262 10.64 16.96 6.51
CA CYS A 262 9.83 18.12 6.14
C CYS A 262 8.71 18.45 7.15
N LEU A 263 8.58 17.66 8.22
CA LEU A 263 7.55 17.89 9.23
C LEU A 263 7.66 19.29 9.85
N GLY A 264 6.59 20.08 9.76
CA GLY A 264 6.55 21.46 10.26
C GLY A 264 6.93 22.51 9.22
N GLU A 265 7.33 22.13 8.01
CA GLU A 265 7.56 23.06 6.91
C GLU A 265 6.25 23.53 6.26
N GLU A 266 6.32 24.65 5.54
CA GLU A 266 5.16 25.19 4.81
C GLU A 266 4.73 24.24 3.69
N GLY A 267 3.43 23.94 3.60
CA GLY A 267 2.87 23.05 2.56
C GLY A 267 2.75 21.57 2.94
N THR A 268 3.30 21.15 4.09
CA THR A 268 3.24 19.74 4.54
C THR A 268 1.88 19.32 5.09
N ASP A 269 0.93 20.23 5.20
CA ASP A 269 -0.40 20.01 5.78
C ASP A 269 -1.54 19.95 4.76
N SER A 270 -1.24 19.97 3.46
CA SER A 270 -2.24 20.02 2.39
C SER A 270 -3.26 18.86 2.47
N ALA A 271 -2.79 17.61 2.57
CA ALA A 271 -3.64 16.43 2.70
C ALA A 271 -4.33 16.35 4.08
N TYR A 272 -3.63 16.77 5.14
CA TYR A 272 -4.17 16.86 6.51
C TYR A 272 -5.36 17.81 6.60
N LEU A 273 -5.29 18.97 5.94
CA LEU A 273 -6.36 19.98 5.94
C LEU A 273 -7.57 19.59 5.10
N LEU A 274 -7.46 18.69 4.14
CA LEU A 274 -8.61 18.21 3.36
C LEU A 274 -9.69 17.61 4.25
N ASP A 275 -9.31 16.84 5.27
CA ASP A 275 -10.25 16.27 6.23
C ASP A 275 -10.91 17.34 7.14
N SER A 276 -10.20 18.40 7.47
CA SER A 276 -10.73 19.50 8.30
C SER A 276 -11.76 20.35 7.57
N THR A 277 -11.70 20.39 6.22
CA THR A 277 -12.66 21.11 5.38
C THR A 277 -13.85 20.25 4.94
N SER A 278 -13.73 18.93 5.01
CA SER A 278 -14.78 17.97 4.61
C SER A 278 -15.77 17.65 5.73
N THR A 279 -16.14 18.59 6.58
CA THR A 279 -17.28 18.41 7.53
C THR A 279 -18.66 18.37 6.84
N THR A 280 -18.72 18.34 5.53
CA THR A 280 -19.91 17.88 4.83
C THR A 280 -19.95 16.36 4.91
N LYS A 281 -20.56 15.84 5.99
CA LYS A 281 -20.94 14.41 6.08
C LYS A 281 -21.68 14.06 4.79
N ALA A 282 -21.01 13.30 3.90
CA ALA A 282 -21.70 12.71 2.76
C ALA A 282 -22.97 12.04 3.31
N SER A 283 -24.12 12.44 2.78
CA SER A 283 -25.42 11.91 3.20
C SER A 283 -25.35 10.38 3.12
N PHE A 284 -26.05 9.69 4.05
CA PHE A 284 -26.17 8.23 3.98
C PHE A 284 -26.56 7.74 2.58
N GLY A 285 -27.38 8.55 1.84
CA GLY A 285 -27.76 8.27 0.48
C GLY A 285 -26.60 8.32 -0.52
N GLU A 286 -25.66 9.26 -0.40
CA GLU A 286 -24.50 9.38 -1.28
C GLU A 286 -23.51 8.20 -1.04
N ARG A 287 -23.25 7.86 0.22
CA ARG A 287 -22.46 6.67 0.57
C ARG A 287 -23.08 5.38 0.05
N LEU A 288 -24.42 5.25 0.13
CA LEU A 288 -25.12 4.09 -0.39
C LEU A 288 -24.98 3.99 -1.91
N VAL A 289 -25.04 5.11 -2.63
CA VAL A 289 -24.87 5.16 -4.08
C VAL A 289 -23.44 4.73 -4.48
N ASP A 290 -22.43 5.18 -3.76
CA ASP A 290 -21.03 4.80 -4.04
C ASP A 290 -20.78 3.32 -3.75
N ILE A 291 -21.27 2.81 -2.62
CA ILE A 291 -21.23 1.38 -2.30
C ILE A 291 -21.95 0.54 -3.38
N VAL A 292 -23.14 0.99 -3.83
CA VAL A 292 -23.90 0.30 -4.89
C VAL A 292 -23.15 0.34 -6.23
N LYS A 293 -22.48 1.44 -6.56
CA LYS A 293 -21.65 1.54 -7.77
C LYS A 293 -20.45 0.56 -7.72
N GLN A 294 -19.73 0.53 -6.62
CA GLN A 294 -18.59 -0.40 -6.44
C GLN A 294 -19.07 -1.85 -6.45
N LEU A 295 -20.15 -2.19 -5.74
CA LEU A 295 -20.73 -3.53 -5.74
C LEU A 295 -21.29 -3.91 -7.13
N SER A 296 -21.84 -2.97 -7.90
CA SER A 296 -22.46 -3.26 -9.18
C SER A 296 -21.44 -3.70 -10.24
N SER A 297 -20.24 -3.16 -10.26
CA SER A 297 -19.18 -3.55 -11.18
C SER A 297 -18.68 -4.99 -10.89
N GLY A 298 -18.43 -5.34 -9.64
CA GLY A 298 -18.05 -6.69 -9.22
C GLY A 298 -19.18 -7.72 -9.42
N MET A 299 -20.43 -7.33 -9.15
CA MET A 299 -21.60 -8.18 -9.31
C MET A 299 -21.85 -8.51 -10.80
N LEU A 300 -21.68 -7.54 -11.70
CA LEU A 300 -21.79 -7.77 -13.15
C LEU A 300 -20.75 -8.76 -13.65
N ALA A 301 -19.49 -8.64 -13.21
CA ALA A 301 -18.44 -9.58 -13.55
C ALA A 301 -18.75 -11.00 -13.02
N THR A 302 -19.20 -11.12 -11.77
CA THR A 302 -19.55 -12.39 -11.15
C THR A 302 -20.73 -13.04 -11.86
N LEU A 303 -21.78 -12.29 -12.21
CA LEU A 303 -22.92 -12.77 -12.99
C LEU A 303 -22.50 -13.20 -14.40
N ALA A 304 -21.63 -12.45 -15.06
CA ALA A 304 -21.12 -12.83 -16.38
C ALA A 304 -20.34 -14.16 -16.33
N ILE A 305 -19.46 -14.34 -15.35
CA ILE A 305 -18.72 -15.59 -15.13
C ILE A 305 -19.70 -16.73 -14.82
N PHE A 306 -20.70 -16.51 -13.96
CA PHE A 306 -21.72 -17.49 -13.62
C PHE A 306 -22.49 -17.98 -14.85
N PHE A 307 -23.00 -17.04 -15.67
CA PHE A 307 -23.75 -17.40 -16.88
C PHE A 307 -22.86 -18.06 -17.93
N LEU A 308 -21.63 -17.60 -18.14
CA LEU A 308 -20.66 -18.26 -19.02
C LEU A 308 -20.37 -19.67 -18.58
N THR A 309 -20.13 -19.89 -17.29
CA THR A 309 -19.89 -21.21 -16.72
C THR A 309 -21.10 -22.12 -16.96
N LEU A 310 -22.32 -21.62 -16.79
CA LEU A 310 -23.57 -22.38 -16.97
C LEU A 310 -23.79 -22.72 -18.43
N ILE A 311 -23.53 -21.79 -19.37
CA ILE A 311 -23.64 -21.99 -20.82
C ILE A 311 -22.65 -23.05 -21.31
N PHE A 312 -21.43 -23.10 -20.79
CA PHE A 312 -20.42 -24.04 -21.24
C PHE A 312 -20.49 -25.38 -20.49
N SER A 313 -20.81 -25.39 -19.20
CA SER A 313 -20.81 -26.62 -18.38
C SER A 313 -21.98 -27.55 -18.73
N MET A 314 -23.18 -27.00 -19.02
CA MET A 314 -24.34 -27.82 -19.39
C MET A 314 -24.14 -28.61 -20.70
N PRO A 315 -23.74 -27.98 -21.82
CA PRO A 315 -23.49 -28.74 -23.06
C PRO A 315 -22.35 -29.73 -22.92
N LEU A 316 -21.28 -29.34 -22.18
CA LEU A 316 -20.14 -30.24 -21.92
C LEU A 316 -20.55 -31.46 -21.10
N GLY A 317 -21.36 -31.25 -20.05
CA GLY A 317 -21.92 -32.34 -19.25
C GLY A 317 -22.81 -33.30 -20.04
N LEU A 318 -23.64 -32.75 -20.95
CA LEU A 318 -24.46 -33.56 -21.87
C LEU A 318 -23.57 -34.35 -22.84
N LEU A 319 -22.55 -33.73 -23.40
CA LEU A 319 -21.60 -34.35 -24.32
C LEU A 319 -20.83 -35.48 -23.64
N VAL A 320 -20.37 -35.31 -22.42
CA VAL A 320 -19.73 -36.37 -21.61
C VAL A 320 -20.71 -37.48 -21.30
N CYS A 321 -21.98 -37.18 -21.04
CA CYS A 321 -23.03 -38.18 -20.80
C CYS A 321 -23.31 -39.02 -22.04
N GLU A 322 -23.34 -38.40 -23.24
CA GLU A 322 -23.51 -39.10 -24.51
C GLU A 322 -22.28 -39.96 -24.88
N ILE A 323 -21.07 -39.45 -24.63
CA ILE A 323 -19.81 -40.20 -24.81
C ILE A 323 -19.82 -41.46 -23.92
N ARG A 324 -20.23 -41.35 -22.68
CA ARG A 324 -20.35 -42.49 -21.74
C ARG A 324 -21.39 -43.55 -22.15
N LYS A 325 -22.41 -43.13 -22.85
CA LYS A 325 -23.44 -44.07 -23.42
C LYS A 325 -23.04 -44.71 -24.73
N SER A 326 -21.94 -44.25 -25.34
CA SER A 326 -21.46 -44.79 -26.62
C SER A 326 -21.13 -46.28 -26.49
N ARG A 327 -21.54 -47.05 -27.54
CA ARG A 327 -21.22 -48.47 -27.66
C ARG A 327 -19.80 -48.75 -28.18
N ILE A 328 -19.06 -47.70 -28.56
CA ILE A 328 -17.69 -47.78 -29.07
C ILE A 328 -16.74 -47.75 -27.87
N GLY A 329 -15.98 -48.83 -27.64
CA GLY A 329 -15.14 -49.02 -26.44
C GLY A 329 -14.09 -47.92 -26.22
N ILE A 330 -13.46 -47.38 -27.28
CA ILE A 330 -12.47 -46.29 -27.21
C ILE A 330 -13.12 -45.00 -26.77
N VAL A 331 -14.33 -44.70 -27.18
CA VAL A 331 -15.05 -43.46 -26.82
C VAL A 331 -15.59 -43.51 -25.38
N ARG A 332 -15.78 -44.72 -24.82
CA ARG A 332 -16.25 -44.90 -23.44
C ARG A 332 -15.12 -44.79 -22.39
N SER A 333 -13.86 -44.88 -22.80
CA SER A 333 -12.69 -44.80 -21.91
C SER A 333 -12.08 -43.40 -21.80
N LEU A 334 -12.60 -42.43 -22.56
CA LEU A 334 -12.38 -40.98 -22.40
C LEU A 334 -13.40 -40.41 -21.40
#